data_c6f717c6bfd84f73ae790e62654405c1
#
_entry.id   c6f717c6bfd84f73ae790e62654405c1
#
_cell.length_a   1.000
_cell.length_b   1.000
_cell.length_c   1.000
_cell.angle_alpha   90.00
_cell.angle_beta   90.00
_cell.angle_gamma   90.00
#
_symmetry.space_group_name_H-M   'P 1'
#
loop_
_entity.id
_entity.type
_entity.pdbx_description
1 polymer ?
#
loop_
_entity_poly.entity_id
_entity_poly.type
_entity_poly.pdbx_seq_one_letter_code
_entity_poly.pdbx_strand_id
1 'polypeptide(L)'
;MTSEKWHNKAINVVGKVISFWGFKENHGKIWALLFLYNRAFSTSEIRDYFQFSKGATSMLLQDLEDWKVLFRDPSVSERERYYKANKHFISMIGNVLQQREGDLISETSDELKSIQDLAYSQNATAEQVERLKEMLALAELMAQVVQLSNKMKHRNIHELSKILKLVNKLL
;
A
#
# COMPACT_ATOMS: atom_id res chain seq x y z
N MET A 1 30.29 -9.74 19.20
CA MET A 1 29.21 -9.47 18.23
C MET A 1 27.89 -9.61 18.99
N THR A 2 27.23 -8.50 19.35
CA THR A 2 25.89 -8.52 19.94
C THR A 2 24.93 -9.07 18.91
N SER A 3 24.34 -10.24 19.18
CA SER A 3 23.33 -10.84 18.29
C SER A 3 22.18 -9.85 18.12
N GLU A 4 21.93 -9.44 16.87
CA GLU A 4 20.79 -8.59 16.53
C GLU A 4 19.50 -9.23 17.04
N LYS A 5 18.71 -8.51 17.82
CA LYS A 5 17.45 -9.02 18.38
C LYS A 5 16.49 -9.42 17.25
N TRP A 6 15.77 -10.52 17.41
CA TRP A 6 14.87 -11.08 16.38
C TRP A 6 13.84 -10.08 15.85
N HIS A 7 13.34 -9.17 16.71
CA HIS A 7 12.37 -8.16 16.29
C HIS A 7 12.99 -7.13 15.33
N ASN A 8 14.28 -6.74 15.50
CA ASN A 8 14.96 -5.86 14.55
C ASN A 8 15.11 -6.54 13.18
N LYS A 9 15.40 -7.85 13.17
CA LYS A 9 15.43 -8.62 11.92
C LYS A 9 14.07 -8.62 11.22
N ALA A 10 12.99 -8.87 11.96
CA ALA A 10 11.64 -8.86 11.41
C ALA A 10 11.26 -7.47 10.85
N ILE A 11 11.54 -6.40 11.59
CA ILE A 11 11.31 -5.01 11.16
C ILE A 11 12.08 -4.70 9.87
N ASN A 12 13.34 -5.08 9.78
CA ASN A 12 14.17 -4.86 8.59
C ASN A 12 13.67 -5.65 7.38
N VAL A 13 13.23 -6.90 7.56
CA VAL A 13 12.64 -7.70 6.47
C VAL A 13 11.38 -7.03 5.92
N VAL A 14 10.48 -6.58 6.79
CA VAL A 14 9.27 -5.87 6.36
C VAL A 14 9.63 -4.57 5.62
N GLY A 15 10.63 -3.81 6.12
CA GLY A 15 11.11 -2.61 5.44
C GLY A 15 11.57 -2.90 4.00
N LYS A 16 12.36 -3.97 3.81
CA LYS A 16 12.82 -4.38 2.47
C LYS A 16 11.67 -4.77 1.54
N VAL A 17 10.68 -5.53 2.04
CA VAL A 17 9.49 -5.90 1.26
C VAL A 17 8.74 -4.65 0.81
N ILE A 18 8.53 -3.70 1.71
CA ILE A 18 7.83 -2.44 1.41
C ILE A 18 8.63 -1.59 0.41
N SER A 19 9.97 -1.59 0.51
CA SER A 19 10.84 -0.92 -0.47
C SER A 19 10.74 -1.52 -1.86
N PHE A 20 10.61 -2.83 -1.98
CA PHE A 20 10.38 -3.52 -3.26
C PHE A 20 9.09 -3.04 -3.96
N TRP A 21 8.07 -2.66 -3.20
CA TRP A 21 6.81 -2.10 -3.71
C TRP A 21 6.88 -0.58 -4.02
N GLY A 22 8.09 0.01 -4.04
CA GLY A 22 8.29 1.41 -4.41
C GLY A 22 8.06 2.43 -3.28
N PHE A 23 7.92 1.98 -2.03
CA PHE A 23 7.84 2.85 -0.86
C PHE A 23 9.22 3.06 -0.24
N LYS A 24 9.36 4.04 0.65
CA LYS A 24 10.58 4.15 1.46
C LYS A 24 10.64 2.99 2.45
N GLU A 25 11.81 2.37 2.58
CA GLU A 25 12.04 1.26 3.51
C GLU A 25 11.60 1.60 4.95
N ASN A 26 11.81 2.86 5.35
CA ASN A 26 11.46 3.35 6.68
C ASN A 26 9.95 3.38 6.95
N HIS A 27 9.09 3.48 5.93
CA HIS A 27 7.64 3.33 6.12
C HIS A 27 7.30 1.93 6.64
N GLY A 28 7.87 0.90 5.98
CA GLY A 28 7.67 -0.48 6.41
C GLY A 28 8.24 -0.78 7.79
N LYS A 29 9.41 -0.21 8.11
CA LYS A 29 10.05 -0.35 9.42
C LYS A 29 9.21 0.24 10.55
N ILE A 30 8.68 1.46 10.38
CA ILE A 30 7.81 2.11 11.38
C ILE A 30 6.55 1.29 11.60
N TRP A 31 5.87 0.92 10.51
CA TRP A 31 4.67 0.10 10.62
C TRP A 31 4.94 -1.23 11.34
N ALA A 32 6.01 -1.94 10.95
CA ALA A 32 6.38 -3.22 11.55
C ALA A 32 6.69 -3.10 13.05
N LEU A 33 7.35 -2.02 13.47
CA LEU A 33 7.61 -1.75 14.89
C LEU A 33 6.29 -1.66 15.66
N LEU A 34 5.37 -0.80 15.23
CA LEU A 34 4.11 -0.56 15.92
C LEU A 34 3.19 -1.80 15.89
N PHE A 35 3.19 -2.52 14.77
CA PHE A 35 2.40 -3.74 14.61
C PHE A 35 2.91 -4.86 15.52
N LEU A 36 4.22 -5.08 15.57
CA LEU A 36 4.85 -6.16 16.32
C LEU A 36 4.66 -5.98 17.83
N TYR A 37 4.86 -4.75 18.32
CA TYR A 37 4.72 -4.44 19.74
C TYR A 37 3.27 -4.24 20.17
N ASN A 38 2.34 -4.09 19.24
CA ASN A 38 0.90 -3.95 19.50
C ASN A 38 0.54 -2.90 20.55
N ARG A 39 1.29 -1.81 20.62
CA ARG A 39 1.05 -0.66 21.50
C ARG A 39 1.17 0.67 20.77
N ALA A 40 0.73 1.74 21.42
CA ALA A 40 1.02 3.07 20.93
C ALA A 40 2.50 3.42 21.17
N PHE A 41 3.08 4.14 20.19
CA PHE A 41 4.41 4.74 20.29
C PHE A 41 4.29 6.24 20.08
N SER A 42 5.02 7.01 20.88
CA SER A 42 5.12 8.44 20.65
C SER A 42 6.02 8.77 19.46
N THR A 43 5.87 10.00 18.93
CA THR A 43 6.76 10.50 17.88
C THR A 43 8.23 10.45 18.31
N SER A 44 8.51 10.78 19.58
CA SER A 44 9.88 10.74 20.14
C SER A 44 10.40 9.30 20.25
N GLU A 45 9.61 8.35 20.74
CA GLU A 45 10.00 6.94 20.81
C GLU A 45 10.37 6.38 19.44
N ILE A 46 9.55 6.68 18.39
CA ILE A 46 9.82 6.23 17.02
C ILE A 46 11.10 6.86 16.49
N ARG A 47 11.27 8.16 16.67
CA ARG A 47 12.47 8.89 16.25
C ARG A 47 13.72 8.29 16.89
N ASP A 48 13.69 8.07 18.21
CA ASP A 48 14.85 7.61 18.98
C ASP A 48 15.15 6.14 18.68
N TYR A 49 14.12 5.29 18.43
CA TYR A 49 14.31 3.90 18.06
C TYR A 49 15.08 3.74 16.74
N PHE A 50 14.74 4.56 15.73
CA PHE A 50 15.35 4.49 14.41
C PHE A 50 16.48 5.50 14.19
N GLN A 51 16.76 6.36 15.16
CA GLN A 51 17.74 7.45 15.06
C GLN A 51 17.45 8.40 13.87
N PHE A 52 16.16 8.69 13.63
CA PHE A 52 15.74 9.60 12.58
C PHE A 52 15.89 11.07 13.01
N SER A 53 16.01 11.98 12.04
CA SER A 53 15.82 13.40 12.29
C SER A 53 14.35 13.73 12.58
N LYS A 54 14.09 14.83 13.31
CA LYS A 54 12.71 15.30 13.58
C LYS A 54 11.90 15.48 12.31
N GLY A 55 12.48 16.07 11.27
CA GLY A 55 11.82 16.29 9.98
C GLY A 55 11.48 14.98 9.26
N ALA A 56 12.43 14.04 9.20
CA ALA A 56 12.21 12.73 8.59
C ALA A 56 11.11 11.95 9.32
N THR A 57 11.12 11.96 10.66
CA THR A 57 10.08 11.29 11.46
C THR A 57 8.70 11.88 11.16
N SER A 58 8.58 13.21 11.17
CA SER A 58 7.30 13.88 10.91
C SER A 58 6.75 13.56 9.52
N MET A 59 7.60 13.59 8.49
CA MET A 59 7.21 13.27 7.11
C MET A 59 6.77 11.82 6.98
N LEU A 60 7.54 10.87 7.51
CA LEU A 60 7.21 9.44 7.43
C LEU A 60 5.92 9.11 8.17
N LEU A 61 5.68 9.71 9.34
CA LEU A 61 4.46 9.52 10.09
C LEU A 61 3.25 10.14 9.40
N GLN A 62 3.42 11.31 8.74
CA GLN A 62 2.37 11.93 7.96
C GLN A 62 1.97 11.06 6.77
N ASP A 63 2.95 10.57 5.99
CA ASP A 63 2.70 9.66 4.86
C ASP A 63 1.88 8.43 5.31
N LEU A 64 2.31 7.79 6.42
CA LEU A 64 1.64 6.60 6.96
C LEU A 64 0.25 6.87 7.54
N GLU A 65 0.01 8.07 8.07
CA GLU A 65 -1.29 8.51 8.57
C GLU A 65 -2.23 8.79 7.39
N ASP A 66 -1.78 9.49 6.36
CA ASP A 66 -2.55 9.79 5.15
C ASP A 66 -2.97 8.50 4.43
N TRP A 67 -2.10 7.51 4.38
CA TRP A 67 -2.42 6.17 3.85
C TRP A 67 -3.27 5.31 4.79
N LYS A 68 -3.63 5.81 5.97
CA LYS A 68 -4.38 5.08 7.00
C LYS A 68 -3.70 3.77 7.43
N VAL A 69 -2.38 3.75 7.34
CA VAL A 69 -1.50 2.65 7.80
C VAL A 69 -1.25 2.76 9.29
N LEU A 70 -1.21 4.00 9.81
CA LEU A 70 -1.18 4.32 11.22
C LEU A 70 -2.39 5.17 11.61
N PHE A 71 -2.73 5.12 12.89
CA PHE A 71 -3.75 5.98 13.49
C PHE A 71 -3.16 6.71 14.69
N ARG A 72 -3.55 7.96 14.88
CA ARG A 72 -3.30 8.68 16.13
C ARG A 72 -4.10 8.07 17.24
N ASP A 73 -3.47 7.96 18.41
CA ASP A 73 -4.13 7.58 19.66
C ASP A 73 -4.16 8.77 20.62
N PRO A 74 -5.25 9.56 20.65
CA PRO A 74 -5.35 10.73 21.49
C PRO A 74 -5.52 10.36 22.98
N SER A 75 -5.83 9.10 23.30
CA SER A 75 -6.08 8.66 24.68
C SER A 75 -4.83 8.60 25.55
N VAL A 76 -3.63 8.63 24.94
CA VAL A 76 -2.36 8.46 25.68
C VAL A 76 -1.81 9.80 26.19
N SER A 77 -1.88 10.87 25.37
CA SER A 77 -1.37 12.19 25.74
C SER A 77 -1.94 13.29 24.84
N GLU A 78 -2.20 14.47 25.43
CA GLU A 78 -2.55 15.68 24.67
C GLU A 78 -1.30 16.46 24.19
N ARG A 79 -0.17 16.26 24.84
CA ARG A 79 1.06 17.02 24.58
C ARG A 79 1.94 16.43 23.49
N GLU A 80 1.89 15.12 23.30
CA GLU A 80 2.68 14.40 22.32
C GLU A 80 1.80 13.46 21.50
N ARG A 81 2.08 13.36 20.20
CA ARG A 81 1.33 12.48 19.30
C ARG A 81 1.79 11.04 19.49
N TYR A 82 0.82 10.17 19.70
CA TYR A 82 0.99 8.72 19.77
C TYR A 82 0.33 8.07 18.57
N TYR A 83 0.93 6.99 18.09
CA TYR A 83 0.48 6.27 16.91
C TYR A 83 0.35 4.78 17.20
N LYS A 84 -0.65 4.16 16.58
CA LYS A 84 -0.87 2.71 16.54
C LYS A 84 -0.91 2.22 15.11
N ALA A 85 -0.44 0.99 14.87
CA ALA A 85 -0.54 0.36 13.57
C ALA A 85 -1.99 -0.05 13.26
N ASN A 86 -2.39 0.13 12.02
CA ASN A 86 -3.60 -0.48 11.50
C ASN A 86 -3.41 -2.01 11.44
N LYS A 87 -4.33 -2.76 12.06
CA LYS A 87 -4.29 -4.23 12.11
C LYS A 87 -5.00 -4.88 10.93
N HIS A 88 -5.80 -4.12 10.20
CA HIS A 88 -6.54 -4.60 9.03
C HIS A 88 -5.66 -4.56 7.78
N PHE A 89 -4.82 -5.56 7.62
CA PHE A 89 -3.77 -5.63 6.60
C PHE A 89 -4.30 -5.38 5.18
N ILE A 90 -5.44 -5.96 4.86
CA ILE A 90 -6.05 -5.84 3.53
C ILE A 90 -6.57 -4.43 3.27
N SER A 91 -7.22 -3.82 4.27
CA SER A 91 -7.68 -2.45 4.13
C SER A 91 -6.52 -1.46 4.00
N MET A 92 -5.40 -1.75 4.66
CA MET A 92 -4.18 -0.98 4.56
C MET A 92 -3.61 -1.03 3.14
N ILE A 93 -3.41 -2.22 2.58
CA ILE A 93 -2.94 -2.40 1.20
C ILE A 93 -3.88 -1.67 0.22
N GLY A 94 -5.19 -1.88 0.37
CA GLY A 94 -6.19 -1.23 -0.49
C GLY A 94 -6.15 0.31 -0.41
N ASN A 95 -5.98 0.88 0.78
CA ASN A 95 -5.86 2.33 0.93
C ASN A 95 -4.60 2.89 0.26
N VAL A 96 -3.47 2.20 0.43
CA VAL A 96 -2.20 2.60 -0.18
C VAL A 96 -2.29 2.56 -1.71
N LEU A 97 -2.81 1.46 -2.27
CA LEU A 97 -3.00 1.31 -3.72
C LEU A 97 -3.96 2.40 -4.26
N GLN A 98 -5.07 2.64 -3.57
CA GLN A 98 -6.03 3.66 -4.00
C GLN A 98 -5.44 5.07 -4.01
N GLN A 99 -4.70 5.45 -2.99
CA GLN A 99 -4.17 6.81 -2.86
C GLN A 99 -2.96 7.09 -3.74
N ARG A 100 -2.18 6.07 -4.08
CA ARG A 100 -0.98 6.26 -4.90
C ARG A 100 -1.21 5.97 -6.38
N GLU A 101 -1.98 4.93 -6.67
CA GLU A 101 -2.07 4.39 -8.02
C GLU A 101 -3.49 4.53 -8.62
N GLY A 102 -4.51 4.81 -7.77
CA GLY A 102 -5.90 4.86 -8.20
C GLY A 102 -6.18 5.91 -9.26
N ASP A 103 -5.66 7.13 -9.05
CA ASP A 103 -5.85 8.24 -9.98
C ASP A 103 -5.11 7.97 -11.30
N LEU A 104 -3.84 7.55 -11.24
CA LEU A 104 -3.03 7.21 -12.41
C LEU A 104 -3.67 6.10 -13.25
N ILE A 105 -4.18 5.05 -12.61
CA ILE A 105 -4.83 3.93 -13.30
C ILE A 105 -6.12 4.40 -13.98
N SER A 106 -6.90 5.26 -13.32
CA SER A 106 -8.12 5.83 -13.91
C SER A 106 -7.80 6.71 -15.10
N GLU A 107 -6.88 7.65 -14.96
CA GLU A 107 -6.41 8.53 -16.03
C GLU A 107 -5.87 7.73 -17.23
N THR A 108 -5.05 6.69 -16.97
CA THR A 108 -4.51 5.83 -18.03
C THR A 108 -5.62 5.12 -18.82
N SER A 109 -6.67 4.63 -18.14
CA SER A 109 -7.80 3.98 -18.81
C SER A 109 -8.57 4.96 -19.69
N ASP A 110 -8.80 6.19 -19.23
CA ASP A 110 -9.52 7.22 -19.98
C ASP A 110 -8.70 7.73 -21.16
N GLU A 111 -7.39 7.90 -21.00
CA GLU A 111 -6.48 8.23 -22.10
C GLU A 111 -6.45 7.14 -23.17
N LEU A 112 -6.35 5.87 -22.80
CA LEU A 112 -6.35 4.74 -23.76
C LEU A 112 -7.67 4.66 -24.54
N LYS A 113 -8.81 4.96 -23.92
CA LYS A 113 -10.11 5.08 -24.63
C LYS A 113 -10.07 6.19 -25.67
N SER A 114 -9.59 7.37 -25.28
CA SER A 114 -9.44 8.51 -26.18
C SER A 114 -8.50 8.21 -27.36
N ILE A 115 -7.39 7.52 -27.10
CA ILE A 115 -6.43 7.09 -28.14
C ILE A 115 -7.07 6.06 -29.08
N GLN A 116 -7.95 5.21 -28.59
CA GLN A 116 -8.66 4.24 -29.44
C GLN A 116 -9.57 4.96 -30.46
N ASP A 117 -10.31 5.98 -30.02
CA ASP A 117 -11.14 6.80 -30.92
C ASP A 117 -10.28 7.53 -31.97
N LEU A 118 -9.13 8.06 -31.53
CA LEU A 118 -8.16 8.71 -32.42
C LEU A 118 -7.57 7.72 -33.44
N ALA A 119 -7.26 6.50 -33.03
CA ALA A 119 -6.72 5.46 -33.91
C ALA A 119 -7.70 5.11 -35.02
N TYR A 120 -8.99 5.01 -34.72
CA TYR A 120 -10.02 4.81 -35.77
C TYR A 120 -10.07 5.97 -36.75
N SER A 121 -10.00 7.21 -36.27
CA SER A 121 -10.04 8.39 -37.13
C SER A 121 -8.80 8.55 -38.01
N GLN A 122 -7.67 7.99 -37.60
CA GLN A 122 -6.39 8.03 -38.33
C GLN A 122 -6.12 6.78 -39.17
N ASN A 123 -7.13 5.94 -39.43
CA ASN A 123 -7.03 4.73 -40.23
C ASN A 123 -6.01 3.71 -39.71
N ALA A 124 -5.93 3.52 -38.41
CA ALA A 124 -5.12 2.46 -37.81
C ALA A 124 -5.55 1.09 -38.35
N THR A 125 -4.59 0.18 -38.50
CA THR A 125 -4.90 -1.18 -38.98
C THR A 125 -5.73 -1.93 -37.93
N ALA A 126 -6.49 -2.96 -38.39
CA ALA A 126 -7.26 -3.80 -37.47
C ALA A 126 -6.39 -4.45 -36.40
N GLU A 127 -5.15 -4.82 -36.71
CA GLU A 127 -4.20 -5.38 -35.75
C GLU A 127 -3.77 -4.33 -34.69
N GLN A 128 -3.51 -3.10 -35.11
CA GLN A 128 -3.15 -2.02 -34.17
C GLN A 128 -4.29 -1.70 -33.22
N VAL A 129 -5.52 -1.67 -33.73
CA VAL A 129 -6.71 -1.46 -32.89
C VAL A 129 -6.90 -2.61 -31.91
N GLU A 130 -6.68 -3.84 -32.30
CA GLU A 130 -6.80 -4.99 -31.41
C GLU A 130 -5.74 -4.96 -30.29
N ARG A 131 -4.49 -4.61 -30.61
CA ARG A 131 -3.44 -4.41 -29.60
C ARG A 131 -3.77 -3.30 -28.61
N LEU A 132 -4.38 -2.22 -29.09
CA LEU A 132 -4.81 -1.12 -28.23
C LEU A 132 -5.95 -1.54 -27.28
N LYS A 133 -6.88 -2.39 -27.74
CA LYS A 133 -7.90 -3.00 -26.86
C LYS A 133 -7.29 -3.90 -25.80
N GLU A 134 -6.27 -4.68 -26.12
CA GLU A 134 -5.54 -5.49 -25.13
C GLU A 134 -4.90 -4.61 -24.05
N MET A 135 -4.30 -3.46 -24.43
CA MET A 135 -3.73 -2.50 -23.47
C MET A 135 -4.81 -1.89 -22.58
N LEU A 136 -5.95 -1.51 -23.14
CA LEU A 136 -7.08 -0.97 -22.39
C LEU A 136 -7.65 -2.02 -21.42
N ALA A 137 -7.84 -3.25 -21.87
CA ALA A 137 -8.32 -4.33 -21.01
C ALA A 137 -7.38 -4.60 -19.82
N LEU A 138 -6.06 -4.49 -20.03
CA LEU A 138 -5.09 -4.61 -18.94
C LEU A 138 -5.24 -3.45 -17.94
N ALA A 139 -5.36 -2.21 -18.40
CA ALA A 139 -5.55 -1.05 -17.52
C ALA A 139 -6.86 -1.17 -16.72
N GLU A 140 -7.96 -1.60 -17.36
CA GLU A 140 -9.23 -1.83 -16.68
C GLU A 140 -9.15 -2.96 -15.64
N LEU A 141 -8.41 -4.04 -15.93
CA LEU A 141 -8.17 -5.12 -14.97
C LEU A 141 -7.42 -4.61 -13.74
N MET A 142 -6.39 -3.78 -13.93
CA MET A 142 -5.66 -3.16 -12.83
C MET A 142 -6.57 -2.28 -11.97
N ALA A 143 -7.44 -1.48 -12.61
CA ALA A 143 -8.44 -0.67 -11.90
C ALA A 143 -9.41 -1.53 -11.08
N GLN A 144 -9.86 -2.66 -11.61
CA GLN A 144 -10.72 -3.60 -10.89
C GLN A 144 -10.01 -4.22 -9.68
N VAL A 145 -8.74 -4.56 -9.78
CA VAL A 145 -7.94 -5.08 -8.64
C VAL A 145 -7.87 -4.06 -7.51
N VAL A 146 -7.62 -2.79 -7.84
CA VAL A 146 -7.61 -1.69 -6.85
C VAL A 146 -8.98 -1.54 -6.18
N GLN A 147 -10.06 -1.53 -6.97
CA GLN A 147 -11.43 -1.44 -6.44
C GLN A 147 -11.81 -2.65 -5.58
N LEU A 148 -11.41 -3.86 -5.99
CA LEU A 148 -11.67 -5.10 -5.24
C LEU A 148 -10.97 -5.07 -3.87
N SER A 149 -9.72 -4.59 -3.81
CA SER A 149 -9.00 -4.43 -2.55
C SER A 149 -9.75 -3.53 -1.57
N ASN A 150 -10.40 -2.48 -2.07
CA ASN A 150 -11.27 -1.59 -1.28
C ASN A 150 -12.55 -2.27 -0.76
N LYS A 151 -13.19 -3.10 -1.58
CA LYS A 151 -14.39 -3.86 -1.17
C LYS A 151 -14.06 -4.93 -0.12
N MET A 152 -12.82 -5.41 -0.10
CA MET A 152 -12.35 -6.45 0.83
C MET A 152 -11.82 -5.90 2.16
N LYS A 153 -11.97 -4.61 2.45
CA LYS A 153 -11.44 -3.91 3.65
C LYS A 153 -11.76 -4.59 4.99
N HIS A 154 -12.86 -5.32 5.06
CA HIS A 154 -13.33 -5.96 6.30
C HIS A 154 -13.00 -7.45 6.38
N ARG A 155 -12.33 -8.03 5.38
CA ARG A 155 -11.99 -9.45 5.37
C ARG A 155 -10.66 -9.72 6.06
N ASN A 156 -10.62 -10.81 6.82
CA ASN A 156 -9.40 -11.29 7.47
C ASN A 156 -8.49 -11.97 6.43
N ILE A 157 -7.16 -11.84 6.61
CA ILE A 157 -6.14 -12.46 5.76
C ILE A 157 -6.32 -13.99 5.64
N HIS A 158 -6.83 -14.64 6.69
CA HIS A 158 -7.15 -16.07 6.69
C HIS A 158 -8.32 -16.44 5.77
N GLU A 159 -9.32 -15.57 5.62
CA GLU A 159 -10.43 -15.77 4.68
C GLU A 159 -9.96 -15.64 3.24
N LEU A 160 -9.07 -14.67 2.96
CA LEU A 160 -8.46 -14.51 1.65
C LEU A 160 -7.60 -15.71 1.26
N SER A 161 -6.81 -16.23 2.19
CA SER A 161 -6.03 -17.45 1.97
C SER A 161 -6.93 -18.64 1.57
N LYS A 162 -8.14 -18.77 2.15
CA LYS A 162 -9.10 -19.79 1.75
C LYS A 162 -9.64 -19.58 0.34
N ILE A 163 -9.97 -18.33 -0.02
CA ILE A 163 -10.46 -17.98 -1.37
C ILE A 163 -9.37 -18.27 -2.41
N LEU A 164 -8.13 -17.86 -2.18
CA LEU A 164 -7.00 -18.14 -3.08
C LEU A 164 -6.76 -19.65 -3.26
N LYS A 165 -6.88 -20.44 -2.20
CA LYS A 165 -6.78 -21.89 -2.29
C LYS A 165 -7.92 -22.52 -3.10
N LEU A 166 -9.12 -21.93 -3.08
CA LEU A 166 -10.25 -22.38 -3.89
C LEU A 166 -10.03 -22.02 -5.38
N VAL A 167 -9.56 -20.82 -5.67
CA VAL A 167 -9.24 -20.40 -7.04
C VAL A 167 -8.14 -21.27 -7.64
N ASN A 168 -7.06 -21.56 -6.89
CA ASN A 168 -5.98 -22.45 -7.34
C ASN A 168 -6.41 -23.91 -7.58
N LYS A 169 -7.59 -24.32 -7.10
CA LYS A 169 -8.15 -25.65 -7.40
C LYS A 169 -9.00 -25.65 -8.66
N LEU A 170 -9.39 -24.47 -9.15
CA LEU A 170 -10.22 -24.31 -10.35
C LEU A 170 -9.38 -24.02 -11.61
N LEU A 171 -8.11 -23.69 -11.42
CA LEU A 171 -7.08 -23.54 -12.47
C LEU A 171 -6.25 -24.83 -12.61
#